data_0f5648ab6ab7fa9a4c7aa9afe39212d3
#
_entry.id   0f5648ab6ab7fa9a4c7aa9afe39212d3
#
_cell.length_a   1.000
_cell.length_b   1.000
_cell.length_c   1.000
_cell.angle_alpha   90.00
_cell.angle_beta   90.00
_cell.angle_gamma   90.00
#
_symmetry.space_group_name_H-M   'P 1'
#
loop_
_entity.id
_entity.type
_entity.pdbx_description
1 polymer ?
#
loop_
_entity_poly.entity_id
_entity_poly.type
_entity_poly.pdbx_seq_one_letter_code
_entity_poly.pdbx_strand_id
1 'polypeptide(L)'
;PFRYHYEIFKDSLTDESEDYDMITSELSYHYLDEYVKRLKKRAPYGFFTDWGWDSEYSCISFHFNYMNTNRNTIKYIDVYFKVTNDVGDLRKTGHFQGTGPLREFESASWEWDTSYYYVSGDASNMNITKVILTYMNGTKKVLTGNLLVFE
;
A
#
# COMPACT_ATOMS: atom_id res chain seq x y z
N PRO A 1 4.30 2.30 14.14
CA PRO A 1 5.33 1.75 15.02
C PRO A 1 6.59 2.63 15.10
N PHE A 2 7.13 3.10 13.96
CA PHE A 2 8.33 3.93 13.92
C PHE A 2 8.14 5.26 14.65
N ARG A 3 7.07 5.98 14.38
CA ARG A 3 6.73 7.25 15.03
C ARG A 3 6.55 7.08 16.54
N TYR A 4 5.92 5.99 16.96
CA TYR A 4 5.75 5.66 18.36
C TYR A 4 7.09 5.41 19.08
N HIS A 5 7.99 4.64 18.49
CA HIS A 5 9.33 4.40 19.06
C HIS A 5 10.20 5.66 19.07
N TYR A 6 10.06 6.52 18.06
CA TYR A 6 10.74 7.81 18.02
C TYR A 6 10.29 8.74 19.15
N GLU A 7 8.98 8.85 19.38
CA GLU A 7 8.42 9.69 20.46
C GLU A 7 8.87 9.17 21.84
N ILE A 8 8.81 7.85 22.09
CA ILE A 8 9.30 7.26 23.35
C ILE A 8 10.80 7.56 23.54
N PHE A 9 11.59 7.43 22.50
CA PHE A 9 13.02 7.72 22.56
C PHE A 9 13.27 9.19 22.85
N LYS A 10 12.57 10.10 22.19
CA LYS A 10 12.63 11.53 22.40
C LYS A 10 12.27 11.91 23.84
N ASP A 11 11.21 11.31 24.40
CA ASP A 11 10.79 11.55 25.78
C ASP A 11 11.78 11.01 26.83
N SER A 12 12.62 10.05 26.46
CA SER A 12 13.65 9.49 27.35
C SER A 12 14.92 10.34 27.44
N LEU A 13 15.09 11.28 26.51
CA LEU A 13 16.24 12.20 26.50
C LEU A 13 15.84 13.50 27.20
N THR A 14 16.30 13.65 28.43
CA THR A 14 16.10 14.86 29.27
C THR A 14 17.37 15.66 29.33
N ASP A 15 17.61 16.60 28.45
CA ASP A 15 18.58 17.65 28.67
C ASP A 15 18.42 18.88 27.76
N GLU A 16 18.78 20.06 28.32
CA GLU A 16 18.67 21.39 27.70
C GLU A 16 19.95 21.81 26.96
N SER A 17 20.83 20.88 26.54
CA SER A 17 22.10 21.19 25.89
C SER A 17 22.00 21.27 24.35
N GLU A 18 22.86 22.10 23.74
CA GLU A 18 23.01 22.16 22.26
C GLU A 18 23.38 20.78 21.65
N ASP A 19 24.02 19.92 22.43
CA ASP A 19 24.36 18.54 22.04
C ASP A 19 23.13 17.64 21.91
N TYR A 20 22.04 17.95 22.63
CA TYR A 20 20.78 17.22 22.58
C TYR A 20 20.16 17.24 21.18
N ASP A 21 20.06 18.42 20.57
CA ASP A 21 19.46 18.55 19.22
C ASP A 21 20.30 17.86 18.15
N MET A 22 21.62 17.90 18.27
CA MET A 22 22.53 17.25 17.33
C MET A 22 22.45 15.72 17.47
N ILE A 23 22.54 15.18 18.68
CA ILE A 23 22.42 13.73 18.94
C ILE A 23 21.04 13.21 18.53
N THR A 24 19.97 13.95 18.84
CA THR A 24 18.60 13.58 18.48
C THR A 24 18.42 13.56 16.97
N SER A 25 19.00 14.51 16.25
CA SER A 25 18.93 14.55 14.79
C SER A 25 19.71 13.40 14.15
N GLU A 26 20.93 13.11 14.59
CA GLU A 26 21.75 12.00 14.08
C GLU A 26 21.09 10.63 14.34
N LEU A 27 20.57 10.41 15.53
CA LEU A 27 19.83 9.20 15.88
C LEU A 27 18.55 9.08 15.07
N SER A 28 17.84 10.18 14.82
CA SER A 28 16.65 10.19 13.97
C SER A 28 16.97 9.77 12.55
N TYR A 29 18.07 10.28 11.98
CA TYR A 29 18.53 9.88 10.64
C TYR A 29 18.94 8.41 10.59
N HIS A 30 19.64 7.92 11.62
CA HIS A 30 20.03 6.51 11.69
C HIS A 30 18.82 5.59 11.77
N TYR A 31 17.84 5.88 12.63
CA TYR A 31 16.59 5.10 12.72
C TYR A 31 15.77 5.16 11.44
N LEU A 32 15.70 6.32 10.80
CA LEU A 32 15.00 6.47 9.52
C LEU A 32 15.66 5.64 8.43
N ASP A 33 16.99 5.66 8.33
CA ASP A 33 17.74 4.87 7.34
C ASP A 33 17.54 3.35 7.55
N GLU A 34 17.60 2.88 8.80
CA GLU A 34 17.33 1.48 9.12
C GLU A 34 15.88 1.07 8.84
N TYR A 35 14.93 1.95 9.14
CA TYR A 35 13.52 1.73 8.82
C TYR A 35 13.30 1.62 7.31
N VAL A 36 13.86 2.54 6.55
CA VAL A 36 13.78 2.54 5.07
C VAL A 36 14.40 1.26 4.49
N LYS A 37 15.56 0.83 4.99
CA LYS A 37 16.20 -0.42 4.57
C LYS A 37 15.32 -1.64 4.83
N ARG A 38 14.71 -1.74 6.01
CA ARG A 38 13.78 -2.83 6.36
C ARG A 38 12.53 -2.80 5.51
N LEU A 39 11.97 -1.62 5.29
CA LEU A 39 10.79 -1.44 4.45
C LEU A 39 11.06 -1.86 3.01
N LYS A 40 12.16 -1.42 2.41
CA LYS A 40 12.58 -1.83 1.06
C LYS A 40 12.87 -3.32 0.93
N LYS A 41 13.39 -3.95 1.99
CA LYS A 41 13.60 -5.40 2.00
C LYS A 41 12.28 -6.17 2.03
N ARG A 42 11.30 -5.70 2.82
CA ARG A 42 9.98 -6.33 2.97
C ARG A 42 9.08 -6.07 1.76
N ALA A 43 9.08 -4.86 1.26
CA ALA A 43 8.23 -4.40 0.16
C ALA A 43 9.06 -3.64 -0.89
N PRO A 44 9.85 -4.33 -1.72
CA PRO A 44 10.80 -3.68 -2.63
C PRO A 44 10.14 -2.90 -3.77
N TYR A 45 8.87 -3.13 -4.02
CA TYR A 45 8.10 -2.48 -5.10
C TYR A 45 6.98 -1.59 -4.60
N GLY A 46 6.64 -1.69 -3.32
CA GLY A 46 5.57 -0.97 -2.65
C GLY A 46 4.61 -1.89 -1.91
N PHE A 47 3.65 -1.29 -1.25
CA PHE A 47 2.67 -2.01 -0.44
C PHE A 47 1.36 -1.22 -0.34
N PHE A 48 0.28 -1.96 -0.04
CA PHE A 48 -1.01 -1.38 0.29
C PHE A 48 -1.00 -0.91 1.75
N THR A 49 -1.23 0.37 1.97
CA THR A 49 -1.35 0.96 3.32
C THR A 49 -2.78 0.89 3.83
N ASP A 50 -3.73 0.83 2.92
CA ASP A 50 -5.13 0.62 3.18
C ASP A 50 -5.79 0.05 1.93
N TRP A 51 -6.75 -0.85 2.07
CA TRP A 51 -7.58 -1.33 1.00
C TRP A 51 -8.85 -1.96 1.56
N GLY A 52 -9.90 -1.91 0.77
CA GLY A 52 -11.16 -2.52 1.15
C GLY A 52 -12.18 -2.46 0.03
N TRP A 53 -13.32 -3.04 0.29
CA TRP A 53 -14.46 -3.02 -0.60
C TRP A 53 -15.74 -2.85 0.21
N ASP A 54 -16.74 -2.26 -0.41
CA ASP A 54 -18.04 -2.05 0.15
C ASP A 54 -19.13 -2.41 -0.86
N SER A 55 -20.32 -2.68 -0.38
CA SER A 55 -21.49 -3.01 -1.19
C SER A 55 -22.60 -1.98 -0.96
N GLU A 56 -22.38 -0.75 -1.40
CA GLU A 56 -23.40 0.29 -1.35
C GLU A 56 -24.30 0.22 -2.59
N TYR A 57 -25.59 0.47 -2.38
CA TYR A 57 -26.59 0.55 -3.45
C TYR A 57 -26.61 -0.65 -4.42
N SER A 58 -26.31 -1.83 -3.90
CA SER A 58 -26.22 -3.08 -4.67
C SER A 58 -25.05 -3.16 -5.67
N CYS A 59 -24.15 -2.17 -5.67
CA CYS A 59 -22.88 -2.24 -6.40
C CYS A 59 -21.71 -2.45 -5.43
N ILE A 60 -20.65 -3.07 -5.93
CA ILE A 60 -19.41 -3.19 -5.18
C ILE A 60 -18.53 -1.99 -5.52
N SER A 61 -18.15 -1.19 -4.53
CA SER A 61 -17.09 -0.22 -4.61
C SER A 61 -15.80 -0.78 -4.02
N PHE A 62 -14.68 -0.37 -4.57
CA PHE A 62 -13.35 -0.83 -4.19
C PHE A 62 -12.41 0.35 -4.03
N HIS A 63 -11.70 0.39 -2.91
CA HIS A 63 -10.71 1.42 -2.66
C HIS A 63 -9.38 0.81 -2.24
N PHE A 64 -8.30 1.47 -2.56
CA PHE A 64 -7.00 1.17 -2.01
C PHE A 64 -6.08 2.40 -1.97
N ASN A 65 -5.13 2.33 -1.05
CA ASN A 65 -4.03 3.26 -0.92
C ASN A 65 -2.72 2.47 -1.09
N TYR A 66 -1.83 2.95 -1.94
CA TYR A 66 -0.58 2.28 -2.25
C TYR A 66 0.61 3.23 -2.09
N MET A 67 1.67 2.74 -1.42
CA MET A 67 2.94 3.44 -1.28
C MET A 67 3.98 2.81 -2.20
N ASN A 68 4.65 3.63 -2.99
CA ASN A 68 5.77 3.21 -3.82
C ASN A 68 7.08 3.25 -3.01
N THR A 69 7.76 2.13 -2.86
CA THR A 69 9.08 2.04 -2.21
C THR A 69 10.22 1.87 -3.22
N ASN A 70 9.91 1.79 -4.51
CA ASN A 70 10.87 1.61 -5.57
C ASN A 70 11.35 2.97 -6.09
N ARG A 71 12.60 3.05 -6.55
CA ARG A 71 13.19 4.26 -7.14
C ARG A 71 12.51 4.70 -8.42
N ASN A 72 11.93 3.74 -9.15
CA ASN A 72 11.23 4.05 -10.38
C ASN A 72 9.85 4.65 -10.07
N THR A 73 9.53 5.75 -10.71
CA THR A 73 8.22 6.40 -10.59
C THR A 73 7.16 5.56 -11.30
N ILE A 74 6.10 5.21 -10.59
CA ILE A 74 4.97 4.47 -11.14
C ILE A 74 4.13 5.42 -12.00
N LYS A 75 3.85 4.99 -13.23
CA LYS A 75 2.95 5.66 -14.16
C LYS A 75 1.53 5.14 -14.02
N TYR A 76 1.38 3.81 -14.00
CA TYR A 76 0.10 3.11 -13.81
C TYR A 76 0.26 1.98 -12.81
N ILE A 77 -0.80 1.76 -12.04
CA ILE A 77 -0.96 0.60 -11.17
C ILE A 77 -2.24 -0.13 -11.57
N ASP A 78 -2.11 -1.35 -12.09
CA ASP A 78 -3.23 -2.20 -12.44
C ASP A 78 -3.43 -3.23 -11.33
N VAL A 79 -4.56 -3.15 -10.63
CA VAL A 79 -4.92 -4.03 -9.52
C VAL A 79 -5.95 -5.04 -9.98
N TYR A 80 -5.60 -6.30 -9.99
CA TYR A 80 -6.46 -7.41 -10.37
C TYR A 80 -7.10 -8.03 -9.14
N PHE A 81 -8.37 -8.31 -9.21
CA PHE A 81 -9.15 -8.86 -8.11
C PHE A 81 -10.04 -10.02 -8.54
N LYS A 82 -10.46 -10.79 -7.56
CA LYS A 82 -11.53 -11.80 -7.66
C LYS A 82 -12.56 -11.61 -6.57
N VAL A 83 -13.81 -11.87 -6.90
CA VAL A 83 -14.93 -11.91 -5.96
C VAL A 83 -15.43 -13.35 -5.87
N THR A 84 -15.65 -13.83 -4.66
CA THR A 84 -16.20 -15.14 -4.36
C THR A 84 -17.45 -15.05 -3.48
N ASN A 85 -18.33 -16.06 -3.56
CA ASN A 85 -19.50 -16.18 -2.69
C ASN A 85 -19.15 -16.86 -1.35
N ASP A 86 -20.18 -17.08 -0.49
CA ASP A 86 -20.04 -17.67 0.84
C ASP A 86 -19.46 -19.09 0.84
N VAL A 87 -19.62 -19.83 -0.25
CA VAL A 87 -19.07 -21.20 -0.39
C VAL A 87 -17.75 -21.24 -1.17
N GLY A 88 -17.19 -20.06 -1.51
CA GLY A 88 -15.90 -19.94 -2.16
C GLY A 88 -15.91 -20.03 -3.69
N ASP A 89 -17.09 -20.09 -4.31
CA ASP A 89 -17.19 -20.11 -5.77
C ASP A 89 -16.83 -18.75 -6.38
N LEU A 90 -16.07 -18.77 -7.46
CA LEU A 90 -15.70 -17.57 -8.19
C LEU A 90 -16.94 -16.94 -8.85
N ARG A 91 -17.21 -15.70 -8.56
CA ARG A 91 -18.35 -14.93 -9.11
C ARG A 91 -17.91 -13.90 -10.13
N LYS A 92 -16.81 -13.21 -9.89
CA LYS A 92 -16.29 -12.14 -10.74
C LYS A 92 -14.78 -12.06 -10.68
N THR A 93 -14.17 -11.73 -11.80
CA THR A 93 -12.79 -11.22 -11.86
C THR A 93 -12.79 -9.88 -12.58
N GLY A 94 -11.81 -9.04 -12.28
CA GLY A 94 -11.65 -7.75 -12.94
C GLY A 94 -10.33 -7.11 -12.60
N HIS A 95 -10.11 -5.93 -13.12
CA HIS A 95 -9.00 -5.09 -12.72
C HIS A 95 -9.36 -3.61 -12.78
N PHE A 96 -8.64 -2.82 -12.00
CA PHE A 96 -8.70 -1.37 -12.03
C PHE A 96 -7.32 -0.80 -12.31
N GLN A 97 -7.28 0.33 -12.99
CA GLN A 97 -6.05 1.05 -13.25
C GLN A 97 -6.04 2.38 -12.53
N GLY A 98 -5.10 2.54 -11.61
CA GLY A 98 -4.76 3.83 -11.01
C GLY A 98 -3.70 4.54 -11.84
N THR A 99 -3.84 5.86 -11.96
CA THR A 99 -2.91 6.72 -12.71
C THR A 99 -2.04 7.52 -11.74
N GLY A 100 -0.71 7.46 -11.96
CA GLY A 100 0.27 8.26 -11.23
C GLY A 100 0.39 9.70 -11.76
N PRO A 101 1.54 10.33 -11.60
CA PRO A 101 2.82 9.72 -11.16
C PRO A 101 2.86 9.47 -9.65
N LEU A 102 3.47 8.36 -9.25
CA LEU A 102 3.73 8.01 -7.86
C LEU A 102 5.24 7.77 -7.68
N ARG A 103 5.92 8.74 -7.07
CA ARG A 103 7.36 8.70 -6.85
C ARG A 103 7.72 7.80 -5.68
N GLU A 104 9.02 7.56 -5.51
CA GLU A 104 9.54 6.84 -4.34
C GLU A 104 9.06 7.48 -3.03
N PHE A 105 8.51 6.67 -2.12
CA PHE A 105 7.92 7.06 -0.82
C PHE A 105 6.68 7.96 -0.89
N GLU A 106 6.09 8.14 -2.06
CA GLU A 106 4.78 8.75 -2.19
C GLU A 106 3.67 7.69 -2.09
N SER A 107 2.54 8.10 -1.52
CA SER A 107 1.30 7.33 -1.46
C SER A 107 0.22 8.00 -2.30
N ALA A 108 -0.64 7.19 -2.90
CA ALA A 108 -1.85 7.65 -3.56
C ALA A 108 -3.02 6.71 -3.26
N SER A 109 -4.21 7.28 -3.29
CA SER A 109 -5.47 6.57 -3.06
C SER A 109 -6.32 6.59 -4.32
N TRP A 110 -6.99 5.47 -4.58
CA TRP A 110 -7.95 5.35 -5.68
C TRP A 110 -9.20 4.64 -5.19
N GLU A 111 -10.32 5.00 -5.79
CA GLU A 111 -11.62 4.41 -5.54
C GLU A 111 -12.36 4.20 -6.85
N TRP A 112 -13.02 3.07 -6.98
CA TRP A 112 -13.82 2.71 -8.16
C TRP A 112 -15.10 2.00 -7.77
N ASP A 113 -16.16 2.29 -8.52
CA ASP A 113 -17.38 1.51 -8.49
C ASP A 113 -17.32 0.43 -9.57
N THR A 114 -17.64 -0.80 -9.18
CA THR A 114 -17.75 -1.87 -10.15
C THR A 114 -19.15 -1.88 -10.76
N SER A 115 -19.26 -2.39 -11.99
CA SER A 115 -20.56 -2.69 -12.57
C SER A 115 -21.18 -4.00 -12.05
N TYR A 116 -20.57 -4.63 -11.05
CA TYR A 116 -21.05 -5.87 -10.45
C TYR A 116 -22.05 -5.58 -9.36
N TYR A 117 -23.30 -5.96 -9.61
CA TYR A 117 -24.38 -5.81 -8.65
C TYR A 117 -24.33 -6.94 -7.62
N TYR A 118 -24.36 -6.56 -6.36
CA TYR A 118 -24.39 -7.47 -5.23
C TYR A 118 -25.81 -8.00 -5.02
N VAL A 119 -25.92 -9.34 -4.96
CA VAL A 119 -27.10 -10.04 -4.43
C VAL A 119 -26.64 -10.73 -3.15
N SER A 120 -27.48 -10.75 -2.09
CA SER A 120 -27.13 -11.35 -0.79
C SER A 120 -26.55 -12.75 -0.99
N GLY A 121 -25.35 -12.99 -0.45
CA GLY A 121 -24.61 -14.25 -0.57
C GLY A 121 -23.86 -14.44 -1.89
N ASP A 122 -24.01 -13.54 -2.86
CA ASP A 122 -23.37 -13.68 -4.19
C ASP A 122 -21.95 -13.07 -4.22
N ALA A 123 -21.64 -12.14 -3.32
CA ALA A 123 -20.32 -11.56 -3.15
C ALA A 123 -19.98 -11.45 -1.66
N SER A 124 -19.16 -12.36 -1.15
CA SER A 124 -18.81 -12.44 0.28
C SER A 124 -17.36 -12.07 0.54
N ASN A 125 -16.50 -12.26 -0.44
CA ASN A 125 -15.08 -11.95 -0.35
C ASN A 125 -14.55 -11.34 -1.65
N MET A 126 -13.71 -10.33 -1.49
CA MET A 126 -12.93 -9.75 -2.57
C MET A 126 -11.45 -9.83 -2.22
N ASN A 127 -10.64 -10.34 -3.13
CA ASN A 127 -9.22 -10.51 -2.92
C ASN A 127 -8.43 -9.93 -4.08
N ILE A 128 -7.35 -9.23 -3.76
CA ILE A 128 -6.35 -8.80 -4.74
C ILE A 128 -5.50 -10.02 -5.11
N THR A 129 -5.41 -10.32 -6.40
CA THR A 129 -4.70 -11.50 -6.90
C THR A 129 -3.38 -11.17 -7.56
N LYS A 130 -3.28 -9.98 -8.15
CA LYS A 130 -2.11 -9.53 -8.89
C LYS A 130 -2.10 -8.00 -8.99
N VAL A 131 -0.92 -7.42 -8.98
CA VAL A 131 -0.69 -6.02 -9.32
C VAL A 131 0.33 -5.93 -10.44
N ILE A 132 0.08 -5.08 -11.43
CA ILE A 132 1.07 -4.74 -12.46
C ILE A 132 1.41 -3.26 -12.31
N LEU A 133 2.67 -3.00 -12.00
CA LEU A 133 3.22 -1.65 -11.97
C LEU A 133 3.83 -1.34 -13.34
N THR A 134 3.40 -0.26 -13.96
CA THR A 134 4.03 0.31 -15.15
C THR A 134 4.76 1.57 -14.73
N TYR A 135 6.07 1.61 -14.95
CA TYR A 135 6.91 2.74 -14.59
C TYR A 135 6.98 3.78 -15.70
N MET A 136 7.39 5.01 -15.36
CA MET A 136 7.55 6.11 -16.32
C MET A 136 8.58 5.81 -17.41
N ASN A 137 9.56 4.92 -17.16
CA ASN A 137 10.54 4.47 -18.15
C ASN A 137 10.00 3.37 -19.10
N GLY A 138 8.72 3.00 -18.99
CA GLY A 138 8.05 1.98 -19.80
C GLY A 138 8.25 0.54 -19.33
N THR A 139 9.09 0.28 -18.33
CA THR A 139 9.24 -1.07 -17.77
C THR A 139 8.03 -1.44 -16.91
N LYS A 140 7.78 -2.75 -16.79
CA LYS A 140 6.69 -3.30 -15.98
C LYS A 140 7.20 -4.27 -14.93
N LYS A 141 6.50 -4.30 -13.81
CA LYS A 141 6.70 -5.29 -12.75
C LYS A 141 5.39 -5.93 -12.37
N VAL A 142 5.35 -7.26 -12.39
CA VAL A 142 4.19 -8.05 -11.95
C VAL A 142 4.44 -8.48 -10.51
N LEU A 143 3.47 -8.19 -9.64
CA LEU A 143 3.48 -8.54 -8.22
C LEU A 143 2.41 -9.60 -7.97
N THR A 144 2.82 -10.74 -7.42
CA THR A 144 1.94 -11.84 -7.00
C THR A 144 2.49 -12.47 -5.73
N GLY A 145 1.65 -13.19 -4.99
CA GLY A 145 2.07 -13.92 -3.79
C GLY A 145 2.77 -13.03 -2.78
N ASN A 146 3.98 -13.37 -2.39
CA ASN A 146 4.77 -12.64 -1.38
C ASN A 146 5.19 -11.21 -1.79
N LEU A 147 5.06 -10.87 -3.06
CA LEU A 147 5.31 -9.50 -3.54
C LEU A 147 4.10 -8.58 -3.37
N LEU A 148 2.92 -9.14 -3.07
CA LEU A 148 1.73 -8.39 -2.64
C LEU A 148 1.83 -8.18 -1.13
N VAL A 149 2.24 -6.98 -0.73
CA VAL A 149 2.44 -6.62 0.68
C VAL A 149 1.30 -5.72 1.14
N PHE A 150 0.71 -6.07 2.27
CA PHE A 150 -0.38 -5.33 2.92
C PHE A 150 0.05 -4.93 4.33
N GLU A 151 -0.26 -3.70 4.73
CA GLU A 151 -0.05 -3.17 6.09
C GLU A 151 -1.35 -2.82 6.78
#